data_9208e83879b4897aec02dbd7a55dc6e1
#
_entry.id   9208e83879b4897aec02dbd7a55dc6e1
#
_cell.length_a   1.000
_cell.length_b   1.000
_cell.length_c   1.000
_cell.angle_alpha   90.00
_cell.angle_beta   90.00
_cell.angle_gamma   90.00
#
_symmetry.space_group_name_H-M   'P 1'
#
loop_
_entity.id
_entity.type
_entity.pdbx_description
1 polymer ?
#
loop_
_entity_poly.entity_id
_entity_poly.type
_entity_poly.pdbx_seq_one_letter_code
_entity_poly.pdbx_strand_id
1 'polypeptide(L)'
;LVLHVALEFQMGPKGVEKISLPPQYAGETLHAVTNLRVISDGIVLADTSEGVKQLRGDAGRPVILAYDLKKDWVWPLINPKQFHPVLMPEYFEFNGDNALVLPVIDGGQAVTANFDWQKLPSSWAVATSFGADTSGAQRCQTHKGPWIDVVQALFAAGDFRVHHFQIGRRPAVLAVRGDWTFTDQEAIDSIRKAVGVVRDFWRDDNFPYFLVTLKPYDRDHGSIDGSAFTNAFWLYVSRLDSLSSMLTTISHESFHLWNPLRMGLPSNGAAGATGWFTEGFTRYYAPLVAYNAGLLTPSDYVDSLNQDLRRFPTSNDPNLRGRVIALWLDGAIRRESRGRSSLKNVMFDMVRGHNQPITIQRVFDTIDRYLLADTRAEFRRIVQDNGDLIAPDPAPALGSCSRVSRENVPTFDLGFDLVGSQTANTVMGVEPEGPAFAAGLRNGQQYTGASVYNGQTDRLATITIRGDAGDRRIEYLPQGKTVVEWQYHLVQGQPCR
;
A
#
# COMPACT_ATOMS: atom_id res chain seq x y z
N LEU A 1 19.09 -13.20 10.23
CA LEU A 1 19.12 -13.90 8.94
C LEU A 1 19.97 -13.13 7.95
N VAL A 2 20.75 -13.84 7.14
CA VAL A 2 21.44 -13.34 5.94
C VAL A 2 21.05 -14.23 4.80
N LEU A 3 20.57 -13.65 3.70
CA LEU A 3 20.32 -14.40 2.47
C LEU A 3 21.47 -14.20 1.50
N HIS A 4 22.07 -15.29 1.05
CA HIS A 4 23.07 -15.29 0.00
C HIS A 4 22.36 -15.43 -1.35
N VAL A 5 22.46 -14.40 -2.18
CA VAL A 5 21.77 -14.33 -3.47
C VAL A 5 22.78 -14.48 -4.58
N ALA A 6 22.48 -15.34 -5.55
CA ALA A 6 23.18 -15.40 -6.83
C ALA A 6 22.22 -15.02 -7.95
N LEU A 7 22.65 -14.12 -8.82
CA LEU A 7 21.94 -13.68 -10.01
C LEU A 7 22.74 -14.07 -11.25
N GLU A 8 22.11 -14.79 -12.17
CA GLU A 8 22.73 -15.22 -13.42
C GLU A 8 21.95 -14.68 -14.63
N PHE A 9 22.64 -14.10 -15.59
CA PHE A 9 22.09 -13.62 -16.86
C PHE A 9 23.17 -13.56 -17.93
N GLN A 10 22.78 -13.26 -19.19
CA GLN A 10 23.71 -13.13 -20.30
C GLN A 10 24.10 -11.67 -20.51
N MET A 11 25.39 -11.41 -20.72
CA MET A 11 25.88 -10.11 -21.15
C MET A 11 25.23 -9.69 -22.47
N GLY A 12 24.72 -8.48 -22.55
CA GLY A 12 24.09 -7.97 -23.74
C GLY A 12 25.04 -7.80 -24.94
N PRO A 13 24.49 -7.55 -26.12
CA PRO A 13 25.26 -7.56 -27.40
C PRO A 13 26.34 -6.48 -27.50
N LYS A 14 26.31 -5.47 -26.62
CA LYS A 14 27.32 -4.41 -26.59
C LYS A 14 28.47 -4.70 -25.62
N GLY A 15 28.45 -5.83 -24.89
CA GLY A 15 29.43 -6.15 -23.86
C GLY A 15 29.39 -5.19 -22.65
N VAL A 16 28.29 -4.49 -22.49
CA VAL A 16 28.08 -3.53 -21.39
C VAL A 16 26.66 -3.66 -20.89
N GLU A 17 26.51 -3.86 -19.60
CA GLU A 17 25.21 -3.89 -18.94
C GLU A 17 25.21 -2.96 -17.73
N LYS A 18 24.05 -2.38 -17.44
CA LYS A 18 23.82 -1.66 -16.21
C LYS A 18 23.01 -2.53 -15.24
N ILE A 19 23.38 -2.47 -13.98
CA ILE A 19 22.59 -3.07 -12.89
C ILE A 19 22.19 -1.99 -11.89
N SER A 20 21.00 -2.09 -11.37
CA SER A 20 20.47 -1.22 -10.32
C SER A 20 20.53 -1.95 -8.99
N LEU A 21 20.98 -1.22 -7.96
CA LEU A 21 20.84 -1.61 -6.56
C LEU A 21 19.70 -0.78 -5.98
N PRO A 22 18.89 -1.31 -5.06
CA PRO A 22 17.82 -0.55 -4.43
C PRO A 22 18.37 0.46 -3.41
N PRO A 23 18.55 1.75 -3.76
CA PRO A 23 19.07 2.75 -2.82
C PRO A 23 17.99 3.34 -1.94
N GLN A 24 16.73 3.34 -2.44
CA GLN A 24 15.54 3.90 -1.78
C GLN A 24 14.29 3.12 -2.18
N TYR A 25 13.36 2.99 -1.23
CA TYR A 25 12.03 2.44 -1.48
C TYR A 25 11.00 3.09 -0.55
N ALA A 26 9.86 3.52 -1.07
CA ALA A 26 8.78 4.16 -0.32
C ALA A 26 9.24 5.32 0.60
N GLY A 27 10.28 6.07 0.19
CA GLY A 27 10.87 7.18 0.94
C GLY A 27 11.96 6.78 1.94
N GLU A 28 12.19 5.47 2.15
CA GLU A 28 13.25 4.97 3.03
C GLU A 28 14.55 4.72 2.25
N THR A 29 15.69 5.03 2.88
CA THR A 29 17.03 4.72 2.34
C THR A 29 17.40 3.28 2.69
N LEU A 30 17.80 2.50 1.70
CA LEU A 30 18.08 1.06 1.86
C LEU A 30 19.58 0.77 1.82
N HIS A 31 20.02 -0.10 2.72
CA HIS A 31 21.38 -0.60 2.81
C HIS A 31 21.45 -2.13 2.94
N ALA A 32 20.37 -2.82 2.59
CA ALA A 32 20.23 -4.27 2.76
C ALA A 32 21.18 -5.07 1.87
N VAL A 33 21.51 -4.57 0.66
CA VAL A 33 22.44 -5.21 -0.28
C VAL A 33 23.88 -4.96 0.14
N THR A 34 24.63 -6.03 0.44
CA THR A 34 26.02 -5.96 0.86
C THR A 34 26.87 -7.01 0.13
N ASN A 35 28.19 -6.85 0.13
CA ASN A 35 29.15 -7.83 -0.45
C ASN A 35 28.89 -8.17 -1.93
N LEU A 36 28.40 -7.20 -2.73
CA LEU A 36 28.20 -7.40 -4.16
C LEU A 36 29.53 -7.67 -4.87
N ARG A 37 29.62 -8.80 -5.57
CA ARG A 37 30.78 -9.23 -6.32
C ARG A 37 30.41 -9.95 -7.59
N VAL A 38 31.26 -9.86 -8.59
CA VAL A 38 31.21 -10.66 -9.81
C VAL A 38 31.93 -11.99 -9.56
N ILE A 39 31.24 -13.08 -9.91
CA ILE A 39 31.80 -14.44 -9.81
C ILE A 39 32.40 -14.90 -11.17
N SER A 40 31.79 -14.44 -12.27
CA SER A 40 32.24 -14.78 -13.63
C SER A 40 33.59 -14.16 -13.95
N ASP A 41 34.48 -14.93 -14.54
CA ASP A 41 35.77 -14.43 -15.04
C ASP A 41 35.58 -13.45 -16.22
N GLY A 42 36.45 -12.48 -16.35
CA GLY A 42 36.50 -11.53 -17.46
C GLY A 42 35.34 -10.54 -17.52
N ILE A 43 34.58 -10.43 -16.42
CA ILE A 43 33.56 -9.37 -16.24
C ILE A 43 34.08 -8.37 -15.21
N VAL A 44 34.04 -7.10 -15.54
CA VAL A 44 34.46 -6.00 -14.65
C VAL A 44 33.23 -5.22 -14.18
N LEU A 45 33.17 -4.99 -12.87
CA LEU A 45 32.13 -4.16 -12.23
C LEU A 45 32.73 -2.78 -11.91
N ALA A 46 32.07 -1.73 -12.34
CA ALA A 46 32.43 -0.34 -12.09
C ALA A 46 31.25 0.48 -11.56
N ASP A 47 31.53 1.43 -10.68
CA ASP A 47 30.53 2.39 -10.21
C ASP A 47 30.27 3.46 -11.29
N THR A 48 29.01 3.85 -11.45
CA THR A 48 28.62 4.89 -12.41
C THR A 48 27.88 6.05 -11.76
N SER A 49 26.91 5.76 -10.92
CA SER A 49 26.11 6.73 -10.16
C SER A 49 25.55 6.05 -8.92
N GLU A 50 24.96 6.82 -8.02
CA GLU A 50 24.29 6.25 -6.85
C GLU A 50 23.25 5.20 -7.27
N GLY A 51 23.33 4.02 -6.66
CA GLY A 51 22.42 2.90 -6.95
C GLY A 51 22.59 2.24 -8.32
N VAL A 52 23.48 2.70 -9.20
CA VAL A 52 23.71 2.10 -10.52
C VAL A 52 25.17 1.73 -10.72
N LYS A 53 25.43 0.49 -11.13
CA LYS A 53 26.75 0.00 -11.50
C LYS A 53 26.76 -0.48 -12.95
N GLN A 54 27.96 -0.50 -13.54
CA GLN A 54 28.17 -0.97 -14.92
C GLN A 54 29.01 -2.23 -14.92
N LEU A 55 28.54 -3.23 -15.67
CA LEU A 55 29.27 -4.44 -16.00
C LEU A 55 29.86 -4.32 -17.41
N ARG A 56 31.09 -4.77 -17.60
CA ARG A 56 31.78 -4.82 -18.90
C ARG A 56 32.41 -6.19 -19.09
N GLY A 57 32.25 -6.76 -20.27
CA GLY A 57 32.79 -8.06 -20.67
C GLY A 57 32.39 -8.41 -22.09
N ASP A 58 32.73 -9.62 -22.54
CA ASP A 58 32.39 -10.06 -23.87
C ASP A 58 30.87 -10.23 -24.05
N ALA A 59 30.35 -9.86 -25.21
CA ALA A 59 28.94 -10.03 -25.55
C ALA A 59 28.50 -11.50 -25.47
N GLY A 60 27.32 -11.75 -24.90
CA GLY A 60 26.77 -13.09 -24.72
C GLY A 60 27.47 -13.95 -23.65
N ARG A 61 28.43 -13.40 -22.92
CA ARG A 61 29.11 -14.11 -21.83
C ARG A 61 28.16 -14.28 -20.63
N PRO A 62 28.13 -15.43 -19.95
CA PRO A 62 27.36 -15.58 -18.71
C PRO A 62 27.91 -14.65 -17.61
N VAL A 63 27.01 -13.89 -16.99
CA VAL A 63 27.31 -13.03 -15.82
C VAL A 63 26.70 -13.70 -14.60
N ILE A 64 27.54 -13.96 -13.60
CA ILE A 64 27.10 -14.41 -12.28
C ILE A 64 27.52 -13.34 -11.26
N LEU A 65 26.52 -12.75 -10.62
CA LEU A 65 26.69 -11.85 -9.49
C LEU A 65 26.32 -12.57 -8.20
N ALA A 66 27.06 -12.31 -7.14
CA ALA A 66 26.67 -12.75 -5.81
C ALA A 66 26.66 -11.57 -4.84
N TYR A 67 25.70 -11.58 -3.93
CA TYR A 67 25.59 -10.58 -2.88
C TYR A 67 24.87 -11.15 -1.66
N ASP A 68 24.94 -10.42 -0.56
CA ASP A 68 24.23 -10.74 0.66
C ASP A 68 23.10 -9.74 0.90
N LEU A 69 21.93 -10.22 1.28
CA LEU A 69 20.86 -9.40 1.85
C LEU A 69 20.91 -9.52 3.37
N LYS A 70 20.99 -8.36 4.03
CA LYS A 70 20.99 -8.24 5.49
C LYS A 70 19.93 -7.24 5.94
N LYS A 71 19.38 -7.48 7.12
CA LYS A 71 18.52 -6.51 7.79
C LYS A 71 19.29 -5.20 8.01
N ASP A 72 18.76 -4.09 7.51
CA ASP A 72 19.35 -2.75 7.60
C ASP A 72 18.57 -1.78 8.49
N TRP A 73 17.63 -2.30 9.26
CA TRP A 73 16.81 -1.56 10.22
C TRP A 73 16.90 -2.17 11.64
N VAL A 74 16.52 -1.36 12.65
CA VAL A 74 16.57 -1.74 14.07
C VAL A 74 15.18 -2.19 14.54
N TRP A 75 15.16 -3.30 15.30
CA TRP A 75 13.94 -3.81 15.96
C TRP A 75 13.29 -2.72 16.85
N PRO A 76 11.96 -2.62 17.00
CA PRO A 76 10.93 -3.51 16.48
C PRO A 76 10.53 -3.21 15.03
N LEU A 77 9.89 -4.22 14.38
CA LEU A 77 9.25 -4.05 13.08
C LEU A 77 7.94 -3.29 13.27
N ILE A 78 7.96 -2.02 12.92
CA ILE A 78 6.83 -1.08 12.92
C ILE A 78 6.95 -0.18 11.69
N ASN A 79 5.88 0.51 11.30
CA ASN A 79 5.91 1.46 10.19
C ASN A 79 7.00 2.55 10.43
N PRO A 80 7.87 2.88 9.44
CA PRO A 80 7.88 2.43 8.03
C PRO A 80 8.82 1.26 7.70
N LYS A 81 9.31 0.52 8.68
CA LYS A 81 10.35 -0.52 8.49
C LYS A 81 9.91 -1.70 7.64
N GLN A 82 8.60 -1.93 7.48
CA GLN A 82 8.05 -2.94 6.57
C GLN A 82 8.37 -2.66 5.08
N PHE A 83 8.82 -1.45 4.75
CA PHE A 83 9.27 -1.11 3.39
C PHE A 83 10.73 -1.51 3.11
N HIS A 84 11.50 -1.83 4.14
CA HIS A 84 12.79 -2.49 3.99
C HIS A 84 12.63 -3.98 3.73
N PRO A 85 13.65 -4.68 3.20
CA PRO A 85 13.66 -6.14 3.24
C PRO A 85 13.55 -6.64 4.67
N VAL A 86 12.48 -7.38 4.96
CA VAL A 86 12.25 -7.96 6.28
C VAL A 86 12.94 -9.31 6.34
N LEU A 87 14.02 -9.38 7.11
CA LEU A 87 14.88 -10.58 7.26
C LEU A 87 14.95 -10.95 8.74
N MET A 88 14.12 -11.89 9.15
CA MET A 88 14.01 -12.39 10.52
C MET A 88 14.54 -13.84 10.60
N PRO A 89 14.91 -14.35 11.77
CA PRO A 89 15.39 -15.73 11.89
C PRO A 89 14.41 -16.78 11.34
N GLU A 90 13.11 -16.52 11.48
CA GLU A 90 12.04 -17.47 11.16
C GLU A 90 11.46 -17.27 9.76
N TYR A 91 11.67 -16.09 9.13
CA TYR A 91 11.11 -15.76 7.81
C TYR A 91 11.82 -14.60 7.16
N PHE A 92 11.59 -14.46 5.86
CA PHE A 92 11.85 -13.21 5.16
C PHE A 92 10.66 -12.80 4.29
N GLU A 93 10.60 -11.51 4.01
CA GLU A 93 9.76 -10.93 2.97
C GLU A 93 10.43 -9.69 2.38
N PHE A 94 10.41 -9.62 1.04
CA PHE A 94 10.90 -8.46 0.29
C PHE A 94 10.25 -8.43 -1.09
N ASN A 95 10.38 -7.32 -1.80
CA ASN A 95 10.00 -7.21 -3.19
C ASN A 95 11.22 -7.02 -4.10
N GLY A 96 11.00 -7.11 -5.41
CA GLY A 96 12.10 -6.97 -6.37
C GLY A 96 12.81 -5.62 -6.25
N ASP A 97 12.04 -4.53 -6.10
CA ASP A 97 12.57 -3.16 -6.03
C ASP A 97 13.37 -2.85 -4.76
N ASN A 98 13.05 -3.49 -3.63
CA ASN A 98 13.70 -3.17 -2.36
C ASN A 98 14.86 -4.10 -1.99
N ALA A 99 15.05 -5.22 -2.70
CA ALA A 99 16.03 -6.24 -2.31
C ALA A 99 16.92 -6.77 -3.45
N LEU A 100 16.45 -6.73 -4.70
CA LEU A 100 17.18 -7.39 -5.78
C LEU A 100 18.12 -6.43 -6.51
N VAL A 101 19.33 -6.92 -6.79
CA VAL A 101 20.22 -6.29 -7.78
C VAL A 101 19.73 -6.70 -9.15
N LEU A 102 19.21 -5.76 -9.93
CA LEU A 102 18.49 -6.05 -11.15
C LEU A 102 19.14 -5.43 -12.39
N PRO A 103 19.22 -6.14 -13.53
CA PRO A 103 19.58 -5.53 -14.81
C PRO A 103 18.64 -4.37 -15.17
N VAL A 104 19.21 -3.27 -15.66
CA VAL A 104 18.45 -2.09 -16.09
C VAL A 104 18.02 -2.30 -17.54
N ILE A 105 16.85 -2.89 -17.72
CA ILE A 105 16.22 -3.15 -19.04
C ILE A 105 14.82 -2.55 -19.07
N ASP A 106 14.23 -2.48 -20.27
CA ASP A 106 12.88 -1.98 -20.45
C ASP A 106 11.86 -2.84 -19.66
N GLY A 107 10.98 -2.19 -18.90
CA GLY A 107 10.00 -2.88 -18.06
C GLY A 107 9.02 -3.75 -18.86
N GLY A 108 8.72 -3.39 -20.10
CA GLY A 108 7.87 -4.17 -21.01
C GLY A 108 8.58 -5.32 -21.72
N GLN A 109 9.91 -5.41 -21.62
CA GLN A 109 10.69 -6.48 -22.26
C GLN A 109 10.28 -7.84 -21.69
N ALA A 110 9.92 -8.77 -22.58
CA ALA A 110 9.61 -10.13 -22.19
C ALA A 110 10.88 -10.88 -21.74
N VAL A 111 10.81 -11.49 -20.57
CA VAL A 111 11.89 -12.29 -19.97
C VAL A 111 11.42 -13.66 -19.54
N THR A 112 12.37 -14.57 -19.36
CA THR A 112 12.17 -15.79 -18.58
C THR A 112 13.06 -15.69 -17.35
N ALA A 113 12.47 -15.56 -16.18
CA ALA A 113 13.14 -15.51 -14.88
C ALA A 113 12.90 -16.82 -14.11
N ASN A 114 13.96 -17.43 -13.63
CA ASN A 114 13.91 -18.64 -12.82
C ASN A 114 14.36 -18.31 -11.40
N PHE A 115 13.61 -18.77 -10.42
CA PHE A 115 13.88 -18.58 -9.00
C PHE A 115 14.11 -19.95 -8.35
N ASP A 116 15.27 -20.13 -7.74
CA ASP A 116 15.67 -21.37 -7.07
C ASP A 116 15.77 -21.14 -5.55
N TRP A 117 14.89 -21.82 -4.81
CA TRP A 117 14.77 -21.75 -3.35
C TRP A 117 15.26 -23.03 -2.65
N GLN A 118 15.92 -23.95 -3.36
CA GLN A 118 16.30 -25.29 -2.84
C GLN A 118 17.20 -25.23 -1.61
N LYS A 119 17.97 -24.14 -1.45
CA LYS A 119 18.89 -23.97 -0.31
C LYS A 119 18.22 -23.44 0.97
N LEU A 120 16.95 -23.08 0.92
CA LEU A 120 16.20 -22.70 2.13
C LEU A 120 15.91 -23.94 3.01
N PRO A 121 15.72 -23.76 4.34
CA PRO A 121 15.34 -24.84 5.23
C PRO A 121 14.12 -25.62 4.71
N SER A 122 14.14 -26.95 4.76
CA SER A 122 13.05 -27.78 4.25
C SER A 122 11.70 -27.55 4.96
N SER A 123 11.74 -27.06 6.20
CA SER A 123 10.54 -26.70 6.98
C SER A 123 9.91 -25.36 6.57
N TRP A 124 10.58 -24.56 5.74
CA TRP A 124 10.04 -23.26 5.33
C TRP A 124 9.08 -23.42 4.14
N ALA A 125 7.95 -22.75 4.23
CA ALA A 125 7.11 -22.51 3.07
C ALA A 125 7.73 -21.41 2.20
N VAL A 126 7.51 -21.49 0.88
CA VAL A 126 7.88 -20.44 -0.09
C VAL A 126 6.60 -19.91 -0.71
N ALA A 127 6.38 -18.61 -0.68
CA ALA A 127 5.24 -17.94 -1.27
C ALA A 127 5.69 -16.66 -2.00
N THR A 128 5.52 -16.63 -3.32
CA THR A 128 5.95 -15.50 -4.16
C THR A 128 4.86 -15.11 -5.13
N SER A 129 5.04 -13.99 -5.83
CA SER A 129 4.16 -13.56 -6.92
C SER A 129 3.99 -14.61 -8.04
N PHE A 130 4.82 -15.64 -8.06
CA PHE A 130 4.89 -16.65 -9.13
C PHE A 130 4.47 -18.06 -8.68
N GLY A 131 4.09 -18.24 -7.44
CA GLY A 131 3.59 -19.49 -6.89
C GLY A 131 3.91 -19.66 -5.41
N ALA A 132 3.32 -20.72 -4.83
CA ALA A 132 3.60 -21.11 -3.44
C ALA A 132 3.88 -22.61 -3.35
N ASP A 133 4.84 -22.97 -2.48
CA ASP A 133 5.19 -24.35 -2.17
C ASP A 133 5.32 -24.55 -0.66
N THR A 134 4.58 -25.54 -0.15
CA THR A 134 4.61 -25.97 1.26
C THR A 134 5.30 -27.31 1.44
N SER A 135 5.53 -28.05 0.35
CA SER A 135 6.01 -29.44 0.39
C SER A 135 7.53 -29.56 0.19
N GLY A 136 8.18 -28.48 -0.20
CA GLY A 136 9.58 -28.50 -0.62
C GLY A 136 9.83 -29.18 -1.98
N ALA A 137 8.75 -29.56 -2.69
CA ALA A 137 8.84 -30.27 -3.96
C ALA A 137 8.96 -29.33 -5.17
N GLN A 138 8.45 -28.11 -5.09
CA GLN A 138 8.46 -27.12 -6.17
C GLN A 138 9.21 -25.85 -5.77
N ARG A 139 10.44 -26.02 -5.31
CA ARG A 139 11.28 -24.89 -4.90
C ARG A 139 11.94 -24.16 -6.06
N CYS A 140 11.61 -24.52 -7.30
CA CYS A 140 11.97 -23.79 -8.50
C CYS A 140 10.72 -23.19 -9.12
N GLN A 141 10.73 -21.88 -9.32
CA GLN A 141 9.62 -21.15 -9.93
C GLN A 141 10.11 -20.47 -11.21
N THR A 142 9.28 -20.42 -12.22
CA THR A 142 9.59 -19.77 -13.49
C THR A 142 8.51 -18.74 -13.81
N HIS A 143 8.95 -17.51 -14.04
CA HIS A 143 8.13 -16.45 -14.62
C HIS A 143 8.46 -16.28 -16.11
N LYS A 144 7.43 -16.14 -16.95
CA LYS A 144 7.55 -15.75 -18.35
C LYS A 144 6.61 -14.60 -18.62
N GLY A 145 7.16 -13.42 -18.83
CA GLY A 145 6.37 -12.20 -18.98
C GLY A 145 7.22 -10.94 -19.02
N PRO A 146 6.61 -9.78 -18.86
CA PRO A 146 7.30 -8.50 -18.79
C PRO A 146 8.31 -8.45 -17.65
N TRP A 147 9.44 -7.78 -17.85
CA TRP A 147 10.47 -7.59 -16.80
C TRP A 147 9.94 -6.87 -15.57
N ILE A 148 9.00 -5.94 -15.77
CA ILE A 148 8.40 -5.21 -14.66
C ILE A 148 7.71 -6.14 -13.65
N ASP A 149 7.20 -7.28 -14.08
CA ASP A 149 6.59 -8.26 -13.19
C ASP A 149 7.59 -8.82 -12.16
N VAL A 150 8.87 -8.95 -12.54
CA VAL A 150 9.95 -9.38 -11.64
C VAL A 150 10.35 -8.25 -10.69
N VAL A 151 10.45 -7.03 -11.22
CA VAL A 151 10.76 -5.84 -10.44
C VAL A 151 9.71 -5.61 -9.35
N GLN A 152 8.44 -5.77 -9.70
CA GLN A 152 7.29 -5.60 -8.80
C GLN A 152 6.82 -6.92 -8.16
N ALA A 153 7.66 -7.96 -8.08
CA ALA A 153 7.30 -9.22 -7.46
C ALA A 153 7.48 -9.21 -5.95
N LEU A 154 6.60 -9.89 -5.24
CA LEU A 154 6.70 -10.18 -3.81
C LEU A 154 7.34 -11.54 -3.61
N PHE A 155 8.29 -11.64 -2.68
CA PHE A 155 8.99 -12.86 -2.30
C PHE A 155 8.93 -13.03 -0.78
N ALA A 156 8.36 -14.15 -0.33
CA ALA A 156 8.28 -14.51 1.08
C ALA A 156 8.63 -15.98 1.27
N ALA A 157 9.38 -16.29 2.33
CA ALA A 157 9.55 -17.67 2.78
C ALA A 157 9.80 -17.70 4.30
N GLY A 158 9.43 -18.82 4.93
CA GLY A 158 9.58 -18.99 6.38
C GLY A 158 8.51 -19.92 6.96
N ASP A 159 8.21 -19.70 8.24
CA ASP A 159 7.23 -20.43 9.04
C ASP A 159 5.77 -20.01 8.77
N PHE A 160 5.46 -19.65 7.51
CA PHE A 160 4.10 -19.28 7.13
C PHE A 160 3.16 -20.49 7.14
N ARG A 161 1.94 -20.30 7.65
CA ARG A 161 0.81 -21.17 7.35
C ARG A 161 0.29 -20.78 5.97
N VAL A 162 0.26 -21.72 5.04
CA VAL A 162 -0.11 -21.46 3.64
C VAL A 162 -1.40 -22.18 3.30
N HIS A 163 -2.39 -21.40 2.86
CA HIS A 163 -3.72 -21.89 2.51
C HIS A 163 -4.02 -21.62 1.04
N HIS A 164 -4.39 -22.66 0.30
CA HIS A 164 -4.83 -22.56 -1.08
C HIS A 164 -6.35 -22.41 -1.14
N PHE A 165 -6.81 -21.45 -1.93
CA PHE A 165 -8.24 -21.19 -2.13
C PHE A 165 -8.50 -20.62 -3.53
N GLN A 166 -9.71 -20.15 -3.80
CA GLN A 166 -10.06 -19.52 -5.07
C GLN A 166 -10.76 -18.18 -4.84
N ILE A 167 -10.49 -17.24 -5.75
CA ILE A 167 -11.25 -16.00 -5.91
C ILE A 167 -11.87 -16.03 -7.30
N GLY A 168 -13.22 -16.11 -7.38
CA GLY A 168 -13.87 -16.46 -8.63
C GLY A 168 -13.46 -17.87 -9.09
N ARG A 169 -12.86 -17.95 -10.28
CA ARG A 169 -12.33 -19.23 -10.85
C ARG A 169 -10.79 -19.31 -10.78
N ARG A 170 -10.13 -18.36 -10.13
CA ARG A 170 -8.68 -18.24 -10.15
C ARG A 170 -8.06 -18.71 -8.84
N PRO A 171 -6.93 -19.43 -8.93
CA PRO A 171 -6.22 -19.87 -7.73
C PRO A 171 -5.68 -18.67 -6.95
N ALA A 172 -5.75 -18.78 -5.63
CA ALA A 172 -5.21 -17.80 -4.69
C ALA A 172 -4.57 -18.50 -3.50
N VAL A 173 -3.68 -17.81 -2.85
CA VAL A 173 -2.96 -18.27 -1.67
C VAL A 173 -2.97 -17.22 -0.60
N LEU A 174 -3.22 -17.60 0.64
CA LEU A 174 -2.93 -16.84 1.84
C LEU A 174 -1.70 -17.47 2.52
N ALA A 175 -0.63 -16.69 2.67
CA ALA A 175 0.51 -17.03 3.51
C ALA A 175 0.43 -16.16 4.78
N VAL A 176 0.09 -16.78 5.91
CA VAL A 176 -0.19 -16.06 7.16
C VAL A 176 0.77 -16.46 8.27
N ARG A 177 1.22 -15.48 9.04
CA ARG A 177 2.03 -15.62 10.26
C ARG A 177 1.36 -14.94 11.45
N GLY A 178 1.72 -15.41 12.62
CA GLY A 178 1.25 -14.86 13.89
C GLY A 178 -0.06 -15.44 14.37
N ASP A 179 -0.44 -15.04 15.59
CA ASP A 179 -1.70 -15.40 16.22
C ASP A 179 -2.65 -14.20 16.16
N TRP A 180 -3.90 -14.48 15.81
CA TRP A 180 -4.91 -13.49 15.53
C TRP A 180 -6.16 -13.71 16.38
N THR A 181 -6.99 -12.67 16.52
CA THR A 181 -8.32 -12.77 17.14
C THR A 181 -9.35 -13.44 16.22
N PHE A 182 -8.98 -13.75 15.01
CA PHE A 182 -9.78 -14.41 13.98
C PHE A 182 -9.04 -15.65 13.43
N THR A 183 -9.76 -16.54 12.80
CA THR A 183 -9.23 -17.75 12.17
C THR A 183 -8.67 -17.44 10.77
N ASP A 184 -7.74 -18.29 10.31
CA ASP A 184 -7.22 -18.20 8.92
C ASP A 184 -8.36 -18.31 7.89
N GLN A 185 -9.41 -19.11 8.18
CA GLN A 185 -10.58 -19.24 7.29
C GLN A 185 -11.40 -17.95 7.19
N GLU A 186 -11.60 -17.25 8.30
CA GLU A 186 -12.29 -15.96 8.29
C GLU A 186 -11.48 -14.91 7.52
N ALA A 187 -10.15 -14.94 7.61
CA ALA A 187 -9.27 -14.09 6.80
C ALA A 187 -9.41 -14.41 5.31
N ILE A 188 -9.40 -15.70 4.93
CA ILE A 188 -9.62 -16.14 3.55
C ILE A 188 -10.97 -15.65 3.02
N ASP A 189 -12.03 -15.79 3.79
CA ASP A 189 -13.38 -15.38 3.37
C ASP A 189 -13.49 -13.86 3.18
N SER A 190 -12.82 -13.08 4.04
CA SER A 190 -12.74 -11.62 3.93
C SER A 190 -11.93 -11.20 2.69
N ILE A 191 -10.78 -11.81 2.45
CA ILE A 191 -9.95 -11.59 1.27
C ILE A 191 -10.72 -11.94 -0.01
N ARG A 192 -11.35 -13.12 -0.04
CA ARG A 192 -12.14 -13.58 -1.19
C ARG A 192 -13.24 -12.58 -1.56
N LYS A 193 -13.96 -12.09 -0.57
CA LYS A 193 -15.03 -11.10 -0.77
C LYS A 193 -14.46 -9.77 -1.26
N ALA A 194 -13.50 -9.18 -0.57
CA ALA A 194 -12.96 -7.86 -0.88
C ALA A 194 -12.26 -7.83 -2.25
N VAL A 195 -11.40 -8.81 -2.54
CA VAL A 195 -10.74 -8.91 -3.86
C VAL A 195 -11.75 -9.22 -4.97
N GLY A 196 -12.75 -10.08 -4.68
CA GLY A 196 -13.80 -10.43 -5.64
C GLY A 196 -14.58 -9.21 -6.12
N VAL A 197 -15.05 -8.37 -5.21
CA VAL A 197 -15.83 -7.16 -5.58
C VAL A 197 -15.00 -6.14 -6.36
N VAL A 198 -13.70 -6.05 -6.12
CA VAL A 198 -12.80 -5.19 -6.90
C VAL A 198 -12.61 -5.74 -8.32
N ARG A 199 -12.44 -7.05 -8.48
CA ARG A 199 -12.40 -7.72 -9.81
C ARG A 199 -13.70 -7.52 -10.58
N ASP A 200 -14.85 -7.63 -9.92
CA ASP A 200 -16.17 -7.38 -10.51
C ASP A 200 -16.32 -5.91 -10.96
N PHE A 201 -15.82 -4.95 -10.17
CA PHE A 201 -15.80 -3.55 -10.57
C PHE A 201 -15.04 -3.36 -11.88
N TRP A 202 -13.85 -3.96 -12.02
CA TRP A 202 -13.01 -3.88 -13.21
C TRP A 202 -13.47 -4.79 -14.34
N ARG A 203 -14.37 -5.74 -14.09
CA ARG A 203 -14.79 -6.80 -15.02
C ARG A 203 -13.60 -7.58 -15.55
N ASP A 204 -12.62 -7.84 -14.70
CA ASP A 204 -11.36 -8.45 -15.06
C ASP A 204 -10.92 -9.45 -13.98
N ASP A 205 -10.99 -10.73 -14.32
CA ASP A 205 -10.56 -11.86 -13.49
C ASP A 205 -9.31 -12.56 -14.12
N ASN A 206 -8.54 -11.83 -14.93
CA ASN A 206 -7.38 -12.42 -15.61
C ASN A 206 -6.14 -12.42 -14.72
N PHE A 207 -6.17 -13.24 -13.66
CA PHE A 207 -5.04 -13.48 -12.77
C PHE A 207 -4.70 -14.95 -12.81
N PRO A 208 -3.50 -15.35 -13.29
CA PRO A 208 -3.10 -16.77 -13.33
C PRO A 208 -2.96 -17.35 -11.91
N TYR A 209 -2.64 -16.49 -10.95
CA TYR A 209 -2.37 -16.79 -9.55
C TYR A 209 -2.53 -15.51 -8.73
N PHE A 210 -2.78 -15.64 -7.42
CA PHE A 210 -2.86 -14.49 -6.53
C PHE A 210 -2.36 -14.80 -5.12
N LEU A 211 -1.45 -13.99 -4.59
CA LEU A 211 -0.88 -14.17 -3.26
C LEU A 211 -1.30 -13.03 -2.33
N VAL A 212 -1.69 -13.38 -1.12
CA VAL A 212 -1.79 -12.45 0.01
C VAL A 212 -0.86 -12.93 1.11
N THR A 213 0.03 -12.07 1.60
CA THR A 213 0.76 -12.35 2.84
C THR A 213 0.19 -11.50 3.97
N LEU A 214 -0.02 -12.10 5.14
CA LEU A 214 -0.58 -11.46 6.33
C LEU A 214 0.34 -11.70 7.52
N LYS A 215 0.81 -10.62 8.14
CA LYS A 215 1.80 -10.67 9.23
C LYS A 215 1.51 -9.61 10.29
N PRO A 216 1.79 -9.91 11.57
CA PRO A 216 1.68 -8.90 12.61
C PRO A 216 2.89 -7.96 12.61
N TYR A 217 2.66 -6.72 13.01
CA TYR A 217 3.71 -5.88 13.53
C TYR A 217 4.23 -6.43 14.88
N ASP A 218 5.49 -6.08 15.23
CA ASP A 218 6.08 -6.50 16.51
C ASP A 218 5.43 -5.82 17.72
N ARG A 219 4.77 -4.68 17.50
CA ARG A 219 4.01 -3.95 18.53
C ARG A 219 2.63 -3.60 18.01
N ASP A 220 1.67 -3.64 18.93
CA ASP A 220 0.34 -3.12 18.69
C ASP A 220 0.40 -1.59 18.66
N HIS A 221 0.10 -0.99 17.52
CA HIS A 221 0.12 0.46 17.31
C HIS A 221 -1.05 0.95 16.45
N GLY A 222 -2.07 0.09 16.26
CA GLY A 222 -3.31 0.43 15.56
C GLY A 222 -3.13 0.71 14.07
N SER A 223 -2.09 0.14 13.45
CA SER A 223 -1.79 0.33 12.04
C SER A 223 -2.16 -0.90 11.22
N ILE A 224 -2.78 -0.65 10.09
CA ILE A 224 -3.00 -1.63 9.02
C ILE A 224 -2.35 -1.05 7.79
N ASP A 225 -1.27 -1.66 7.35
CA ASP A 225 -0.54 -1.23 6.17
C ASP A 225 -0.54 -2.33 5.12
N GLY A 226 -0.60 -1.92 3.86
CA GLY A 226 -0.56 -2.81 2.70
C GLY A 226 0.37 -2.27 1.63
N SER A 227 0.71 -3.12 0.67
CA SER A 227 1.32 -2.72 -0.59
C SER A 227 1.06 -3.79 -1.64
N ALA A 228 0.71 -3.34 -2.85
CA ALA A 228 0.38 -4.20 -3.98
C ALA A 228 1.59 -4.45 -4.88
N PHE A 229 1.66 -5.66 -5.42
CA PHE A 229 2.73 -6.17 -6.27
C PHE A 229 2.17 -6.98 -7.43
N THR A 230 3.03 -7.45 -8.30
CA THR A 230 2.63 -8.40 -9.35
C THR A 230 1.91 -9.60 -8.76
N ASN A 231 0.64 -9.75 -9.08
CA ASN A 231 -0.23 -10.85 -8.60
C ASN A 231 -0.25 -11.04 -7.07
N ALA A 232 0.07 -10.01 -6.30
CA ALA A 232 0.17 -10.14 -4.85
C ALA A 232 -0.09 -8.81 -4.13
N PHE A 233 -0.37 -8.89 -2.84
CA PHE A 233 -0.14 -7.81 -1.88
C PHE A 233 0.28 -8.38 -0.52
N TRP A 234 0.98 -7.57 0.25
CA TRP A 234 1.23 -7.89 1.65
C TRP A 234 0.37 -7.02 2.57
N LEU A 235 0.09 -7.56 3.75
CA LEU A 235 -0.55 -6.86 4.86
C LEU A 235 0.31 -7.00 6.11
N TYR A 236 0.67 -5.86 6.72
CA TYR A 236 1.17 -5.77 8.08
C TYR A 236 0.08 -5.16 8.96
N VAL A 237 -0.30 -5.85 10.02
CA VAL A 237 -1.49 -5.52 10.80
C VAL A 237 -1.18 -5.58 12.29
N SER A 238 -1.73 -4.68 13.07
CA SER A 238 -1.75 -4.82 14.53
C SER A 238 -2.58 -6.04 14.93
N ARG A 239 -2.09 -6.84 15.87
CA ARG A 239 -2.79 -8.06 16.34
C ARG A 239 -4.16 -7.78 16.97
N LEU A 240 -4.39 -6.55 17.44
CA LEU A 240 -5.65 -6.12 18.03
C LEU A 240 -6.70 -5.69 16.99
N ASP A 241 -6.32 -5.54 15.72
CA ASP A 241 -7.24 -5.14 14.67
C ASP A 241 -8.18 -6.28 14.27
N SER A 242 -9.38 -5.90 13.88
CA SER A 242 -10.40 -6.83 13.43
C SER A 242 -10.37 -7.03 11.92
N LEU A 243 -10.95 -8.12 11.44
CA LEU A 243 -11.12 -8.34 10.00
C LEU A 243 -11.93 -7.23 9.32
N SER A 244 -12.92 -6.65 9.99
CA SER A 244 -13.73 -5.56 9.44
C SER A 244 -12.89 -4.31 9.19
N SER A 245 -11.93 -3.98 10.06
CA SER A 245 -11.01 -2.85 9.86
C SER A 245 -10.05 -3.10 8.68
N MET A 246 -9.74 -4.35 8.37
CA MET A 246 -8.86 -4.73 7.25
C MET A 246 -9.55 -4.66 5.88
N LEU A 247 -10.87 -4.76 5.80
CA LEU A 247 -11.62 -4.82 4.53
C LEU A 247 -11.31 -3.65 3.60
N THR A 248 -11.22 -2.44 4.15
CA THR A 248 -10.91 -1.24 3.37
C THR A 248 -9.49 -1.32 2.79
N THR A 249 -8.50 -1.74 3.60
CA THR A 249 -7.10 -1.91 3.15
C THR A 249 -6.99 -3.04 2.12
N ILE A 250 -7.64 -4.19 2.35
CA ILE A 250 -7.66 -5.29 1.37
C ILE A 250 -8.25 -4.82 0.03
N SER A 251 -9.35 -4.05 0.05
CA SER A 251 -9.96 -3.50 -1.15
C SER A 251 -9.04 -2.47 -1.82
N HIS A 252 -8.34 -1.65 -1.05
CA HIS A 252 -7.38 -0.65 -1.51
C HIS A 252 -6.20 -1.30 -2.23
N GLU A 253 -5.52 -2.24 -1.60
CA GLU A 253 -4.40 -2.97 -2.20
C GLU A 253 -4.84 -3.78 -3.43
N SER A 254 -6.04 -4.35 -3.38
CA SER A 254 -6.60 -5.03 -4.55
C SER A 254 -6.85 -4.06 -5.71
N PHE A 255 -7.26 -2.83 -5.44
CA PHE A 255 -7.51 -1.83 -6.47
C PHE A 255 -6.21 -1.38 -7.16
N HIS A 256 -5.10 -1.37 -6.44
CA HIS A 256 -3.77 -1.08 -6.99
C HIS A 256 -3.31 -2.06 -8.07
N LEU A 257 -3.87 -3.26 -8.14
CA LEU A 257 -3.59 -4.19 -9.22
C LEU A 257 -3.98 -3.63 -10.62
N TRP A 258 -4.88 -2.65 -10.65
CA TRP A 258 -5.22 -1.90 -11.88
C TRP A 258 -4.67 -0.49 -11.85
N ASN A 259 -4.84 0.26 -10.77
CA ASN A 259 -4.37 1.63 -10.58
C ASN A 259 -3.24 1.68 -9.53
N PRO A 260 -1.93 1.66 -9.88
CA PRO A 260 -1.41 1.90 -11.24
C PRO A 260 -0.99 0.65 -12.03
N LEU A 261 -0.86 -0.55 -11.42
CA LEU A 261 -0.09 -1.66 -12.00
C LEU A 261 -0.51 -2.03 -13.45
N ARG A 262 -1.80 -2.21 -13.71
CA ARG A 262 -2.30 -2.50 -15.07
C ARG A 262 -2.55 -1.26 -15.93
N MET A 263 -2.59 -0.07 -15.36
CA MET A 263 -2.68 1.17 -16.14
C MET A 263 -1.32 1.59 -16.69
N GLY A 264 -0.23 1.06 -16.15
CA GLY A 264 1.16 1.43 -16.39
C GLY A 264 1.70 2.24 -15.21
N LEU A 265 2.86 1.85 -14.71
CA LEU A 265 3.48 2.54 -13.57
C LEU A 265 3.81 4.00 -13.92
N PRO A 266 3.81 4.91 -12.94
CA PRO A 266 4.33 6.26 -13.15
C PRO A 266 5.75 6.22 -13.69
N SER A 267 6.08 7.10 -14.65
CA SER A 267 7.46 7.26 -15.10
C SER A 267 8.36 7.71 -13.95
N ASN A 268 9.65 7.37 -14.01
CA ASN A 268 10.64 7.76 -13.00
C ASN A 268 10.56 9.25 -12.67
N GLY A 269 10.38 9.58 -11.39
CA GLY A 269 10.20 10.95 -10.90
C GLY A 269 8.76 11.50 -10.97
N ALA A 270 7.82 10.82 -11.62
CA ALA A 270 6.43 11.27 -11.74
C ALA A 270 5.52 10.73 -10.62
N ALA A 271 5.98 9.81 -9.78
CA ALA A 271 5.17 9.20 -8.73
C ALA A 271 4.56 10.24 -7.79
N GLY A 272 5.34 11.24 -7.35
CA GLY A 272 4.84 12.33 -6.51
C GLY A 272 3.80 13.22 -7.23
N ALA A 273 3.98 13.47 -8.53
CA ALA A 273 3.07 14.32 -9.31
C ALA A 273 1.74 13.63 -9.66
N THR A 274 1.69 12.30 -9.63
CA THR A 274 0.50 11.49 -9.96
C THR A 274 -0.14 10.80 -8.77
N GLY A 275 0.43 10.94 -7.57
CA GLY A 275 -0.06 10.31 -6.33
C GLY A 275 -1.53 10.64 -6.03
N TRP A 276 -1.98 11.87 -6.28
CA TRP A 276 -3.39 12.24 -6.15
C TRP A 276 -4.33 11.39 -7.01
N PHE A 277 -3.84 10.87 -8.15
CA PHE A 277 -4.59 9.97 -9.02
C PHE A 277 -4.39 8.51 -8.61
N THR A 278 -3.14 8.05 -8.49
CA THR A 278 -2.87 6.63 -8.22
C THR A 278 -3.37 6.21 -6.84
N GLU A 279 -3.06 6.99 -5.83
CA GLU A 279 -3.49 6.71 -4.45
C GLU A 279 -4.88 7.27 -4.16
N GLY A 280 -5.11 8.53 -4.54
CA GLY A 280 -6.35 9.21 -4.19
C GLY A 280 -7.58 8.60 -4.84
N PHE A 281 -7.50 8.18 -6.11
CA PHE A 281 -8.62 7.53 -6.78
C PHE A 281 -8.81 6.08 -6.29
N THR A 282 -7.72 5.40 -5.94
CA THR A 282 -7.80 4.12 -5.24
C THR A 282 -8.51 4.28 -3.90
N ARG A 283 -8.14 5.29 -3.12
CA ARG A 283 -8.79 5.62 -1.84
C ARG A 283 -10.26 6.02 -1.98
N TYR A 284 -10.67 6.57 -3.13
CA TYR A 284 -12.07 6.84 -3.44
C TYR A 284 -12.84 5.56 -3.78
N TYR A 285 -12.30 4.76 -4.70
CA TYR A 285 -13.04 3.61 -5.23
C TYR A 285 -13.05 2.39 -4.32
N ALA A 286 -11.97 2.09 -3.62
CA ALA A 286 -11.88 0.88 -2.82
C ALA A 286 -13.00 0.78 -1.76
N PRO A 287 -13.21 1.77 -0.89
CA PRO A 287 -14.33 1.73 0.04
C PRO A 287 -15.70 1.88 -0.65
N LEU A 288 -15.80 2.60 -1.78
CA LEU A 288 -17.04 2.73 -2.53
C LEU A 288 -17.48 1.38 -3.14
N VAL A 289 -16.55 0.62 -3.69
CA VAL A 289 -16.82 -0.72 -4.24
C VAL A 289 -17.21 -1.68 -3.13
N ALA A 290 -16.51 -1.65 -1.99
CA ALA A 290 -16.85 -2.45 -0.81
C ALA A 290 -18.24 -2.09 -0.26
N TYR A 291 -18.55 -0.81 -0.16
CA TYR A 291 -19.89 -0.33 0.25
C TYR A 291 -20.99 -0.81 -0.71
N ASN A 292 -20.81 -0.62 -2.02
CA ASN A 292 -21.80 -1.05 -3.02
C ASN A 292 -22.04 -2.56 -3.03
N ALA A 293 -21.08 -3.34 -2.56
CA ALA A 293 -21.18 -4.79 -2.40
C ALA A 293 -21.71 -5.23 -1.02
N GLY A 294 -22.07 -4.28 -0.15
CA GLY A 294 -22.57 -4.56 1.20
C GLY A 294 -21.51 -5.05 2.19
N LEU A 295 -20.24 -4.85 1.91
CA LEU A 295 -19.13 -5.17 2.82
C LEU A 295 -18.88 -4.06 3.85
N LEU A 296 -19.30 -2.83 3.55
CA LEU A 296 -19.28 -1.69 4.46
C LEU A 296 -20.71 -1.18 4.62
N THR A 297 -21.04 -0.71 5.81
CA THR A 297 -22.31 -0.02 6.03
C THR A 297 -22.27 1.41 5.47
N PRO A 298 -23.43 2.06 5.22
CA PRO A 298 -23.46 3.48 4.87
C PRO A 298 -22.72 4.36 5.89
N SER A 299 -22.81 4.05 7.18
CA SER A 299 -22.11 4.78 8.25
C SER A 299 -20.61 4.65 8.10
N ASP A 300 -20.08 3.41 7.96
CA ASP A 300 -18.65 3.19 7.79
C ASP A 300 -18.08 3.98 6.61
N TYR A 301 -18.83 4.03 5.50
CA TYR A 301 -18.43 4.77 4.31
C TYR A 301 -18.43 6.30 4.55
N VAL A 302 -19.48 6.84 5.18
CA VAL A 302 -19.59 8.27 5.53
C VAL A 302 -18.48 8.67 6.51
N ASP A 303 -18.24 7.86 7.54
CA ASP A 303 -17.20 8.12 8.54
C ASP A 303 -15.81 8.17 7.89
N SER A 304 -15.55 7.27 6.94
CA SER A 304 -14.30 7.27 6.18
C SER A 304 -14.14 8.51 5.29
N LEU A 305 -15.23 9.04 4.72
CA LEU A 305 -15.21 10.30 3.96
C LEU A 305 -14.97 11.50 4.88
N ASN A 306 -15.61 11.53 6.04
CA ASN A 306 -15.47 12.60 7.01
C ASN A 306 -14.05 12.69 7.58
N GLN A 307 -13.37 11.56 7.79
CA GLN A 307 -11.97 11.55 8.19
C GLN A 307 -11.08 12.27 7.18
N ASP A 308 -11.29 12.03 5.88
CA ASP A 308 -10.51 12.67 4.84
C ASP A 308 -10.89 14.14 4.66
N LEU A 309 -12.17 14.47 4.75
CA LEU A 309 -12.65 15.83 4.61
C LEU A 309 -12.11 16.75 5.72
N ARG A 310 -12.06 16.27 6.97
CA ARG A 310 -11.47 17.02 8.10
C ARG A 310 -9.98 17.33 7.92
N ARG A 311 -9.24 16.43 7.27
CA ARG A 311 -7.80 16.58 7.03
C ARG A 311 -7.48 17.37 5.77
N PHE A 312 -8.44 17.48 4.85
CA PHE A 312 -8.22 18.08 3.53
C PHE A 312 -7.65 19.50 3.56
N PRO A 313 -8.14 20.45 4.40
CA PRO A 313 -7.67 21.83 4.37
C PRO A 313 -6.20 22.01 4.79
N THR A 314 -5.68 21.10 5.61
CA THR A 314 -4.34 21.23 6.22
C THR A 314 -3.34 20.18 5.70
N SER A 315 -3.80 19.21 4.92
CA SER A 315 -2.97 18.11 4.46
C SER A 315 -2.45 18.31 3.04
N ASN A 316 -1.14 18.10 2.88
CA ASN A 316 -0.51 17.94 1.58
C ASN A 316 -0.45 16.47 1.12
N ASP A 317 -1.08 15.55 1.87
CA ASP A 317 -1.14 14.14 1.54
C ASP A 317 -1.90 13.93 0.21
N PRO A 318 -1.24 13.46 -0.85
CA PRO A 318 -1.86 13.28 -2.15
C PRO A 318 -3.00 12.25 -2.12
N ASN A 319 -2.94 11.27 -1.22
CA ASN A 319 -3.94 10.22 -1.08
C ASN A 319 -5.27 10.80 -0.66
N LEU A 320 -5.22 11.64 0.38
CA LEU A 320 -6.37 12.31 0.95
C LEU A 320 -6.95 13.35 -0.02
N ARG A 321 -6.09 14.22 -0.56
CA ARG A 321 -6.53 15.23 -1.53
C ARG A 321 -7.14 14.58 -2.76
N GLY A 322 -6.51 13.54 -3.27
CA GLY A 322 -6.98 12.81 -4.45
C GLY A 322 -8.35 12.15 -4.25
N ARG A 323 -8.68 11.65 -3.05
CA ARG A 323 -10.02 11.11 -2.76
C ARG A 323 -11.11 12.18 -2.88
N VAL A 324 -10.90 13.35 -2.31
CA VAL A 324 -11.86 14.45 -2.36
C VAL A 324 -12.01 14.97 -3.80
N ILE A 325 -10.89 15.08 -4.53
CA ILE A 325 -10.88 15.42 -5.96
C ILE A 325 -11.67 14.39 -6.77
N ALA A 326 -11.48 13.09 -6.51
CA ALA A 326 -12.20 12.02 -7.21
C ALA A 326 -13.72 12.11 -7.00
N LEU A 327 -14.17 12.37 -5.76
CA LEU A 327 -15.59 12.57 -5.47
C LEU A 327 -16.15 13.79 -6.22
N TRP A 328 -15.42 14.90 -6.23
CA TRP A 328 -15.79 16.10 -6.98
C TRP A 328 -15.88 15.83 -8.48
N LEU A 329 -14.88 15.16 -9.06
CA LEU A 329 -14.84 14.80 -10.48
C LEU A 329 -15.99 13.86 -10.85
N ASP A 330 -16.30 12.85 -10.04
CA ASP A 330 -17.42 11.94 -10.33
C ASP A 330 -18.74 12.71 -10.39
N GLY A 331 -18.95 13.67 -9.46
CA GLY A 331 -20.10 14.57 -9.47
C GLY A 331 -20.13 15.47 -10.71
N ALA A 332 -19.02 16.08 -11.07
CA ALA A 332 -18.90 16.95 -12.24
C ALA A 332 -19.21 16.20 -13.54
N ILE A 333 -18.56 15.05 -13.75
CA ILE A 333 -18.76 14.22 -14.95
C ILE A 333 -20.23 13.75 -15.07
N ARG A 334 -20.83 13.30 -13.97
CA ARG A 334 -22.24 12.88 -13.98
C ARG A 334 -23.18 14.02 -14.32
N ARG A 335 -22.98 15.19 -13.73
CA ARG A 335 -23.80 16.39 -13.98
C ARG A 335 -23.71 16.82 -15.44
N GLU A 336 -22.51 16.96 -15.98
CA GLU A 336 -22.29 17.42 -17.35
C GLU A 336 -22.74 16.41 -18.41
N SER A 337 -22.55 15.13 -18.13
CA SER A 337 -23.03 14.05 -19.03
C SER A 337 -24.51 13.70 -18.85
N ARG A 338 -25.22 14.34 -17.91
CA ARG A 338 -26.60 13.96 -17.52
C ARG A 338 -26.69 12.48 -17.10
N GLY A 339 -25.71 12.00 -16.31
CA GLY A 339 -25.63 10.64 -15.81
C GLY A 339 -25.15 9.57 -16.81
N ARG A 340 -24.82 9.96 -18.06
CA ARG A 340 -24.35 8.99 -19.08
C ARG A 340 -22.90 8.52 -18.85
N SER A 341 -22.11 9.31 -18.16
CA SER A 341 -20.73 9.01 -17.81
C SER A 341 -20.48 9.28 -16.33
N SER A 342 -19.42 8.70 -15.81
CA SER A 342 -18.94 8.85 -14.44
C SER A 342 -17.42 8.75 -14.42
N LEU A 343 -16.80 9.00 -13.30
CA LEU A 343 -15.34 8.83 -13.14
C LEU A 343 -14.90 7.39 -13.45
N LYS A 344 -15.78 6.39 -13.31
CA LYS A 344 -15.52 5.00 -13.73
C LYS A 344 -15.11 4.91 -15.20
N ASN A 345 -15.70 5.71 -16.09
CA ASN A 345 -15.34 5.71 -17.51
C ASN A 345 -13.89 6.18 -17.73
N VAL A 346 -13.45 7.20 -16.98
CA VAL A 346 -12.05 7.66 -16.99
C VAL A 346 -11.12 6.53 -16.57
N MET A 347 -11.43 5.83 -15.48
CA MET A 347 -10.63 4.72 -14.97
C MET A 347 -10.48 3.60 -16.01
N PHE A 348 -11.57 3.23 -16.69
CA PHE A 348 -11.55 2.21 -17.73
C PHE A 348 -10.78 2.66 -18.98
N ASP A 349 -10.82 3.95 -19.33
CA ASP A 349 -10.02 4.50 -20.42
C ASP A 349 -8.52 4.47 -20.10
N MET A 350 -8.16 4.74 -18.85
CA MET A 350 -6.78 4.63 -18.39
C MET A 350 -6.25 3.20 -18.47
N VAL A 351 -7.05 2.19 -18.10
CA VAL A 351 -6.65 0.76 -18.24
C VAL A 351 -6.52 0.37 -19.70
N ARG A 352 -7.40 0.84 -20.60
CA ARG A 352 -7.29 0.56 -22.04
C ARG A 352 -5.99 1.08 -22.66
N GLY A 353 -5.43 2.14 -22.12
CA GLY A 353 -4.13 2.69 -22.50
C GLY A 353 -2.92 2.07 -21.81
N HIS A 354 -3.01 0.86 -21.31
CA HIS A 354 -2.05 0.19 -20.40
C HIS A 354 -0.58 0.11 -20.84
N ASN A 355 -0.29 0.27 -22.12
CA ASN A 355 1.09 0.19 -22.65
C ASN A 355 1.89 1.49 -22.52
N GLN A 356 1.37 2.49 -21.79
CA GLN A 356 2.05 3.77 -21.61
C GLN A 356 2.18 4.09 -20.13
N PRO A 357 3.30 4.69 -19.68
CA PRO A 357 3.44 5.15 -18.32
C PRO A 357 2.34 6.14 -17.92
N ILE A 358 1.95 6.14 -16.64
CA ILE A 358 1.08 7.17 -16.09
C ILE A 358 1.90 8.45 -15.97
N THR A 359 1.49 9.46 -16.74
CA THR A 359 2.00 10.83 -16.62
C THR A 359 0.85 11.76 -16.26
N ILE A 360 1.15 12.88 -15.63
CA ILE A 360 0.12 13.88 -15.30
C ILE A 360 -0.64 14.34 -16.55
N GLN A 361 0.06 14.49 -17.66
CA GLN A 361 -0.56 14.88 -18.96
C GLN A 361 -1.54 13.82 -19.45
N ARG A 362 -1.17 12.52 -19.41
CA ARG A 362 -2.06 11.42 -19.80
C ARG A 362 -3.32 11.35 -18.94
N VAL A 363 -3.18 11.57 -17.63
CA VAL A 363 -4.32 11.61 -16.70
C VAL A 363 -5.24 12.79 -17.08
N PHE A 364 -4.66 13.96 -17.26
CA PHE A 364 -5.39 15.15 -17.65
C PHE A 364 -6.11 14.98 -19.00
N ASP A 365 -5.41 14.54 -20.04
CA ASP A 365 -6.00 14.34 -21.38
C ASP A 365 -7.15 13.32 -21.36
N THR A 366 -7.07 12.33 -20.47
CA THR A 366 -8.14 11.36 -20.31
C THR A 366 -9.36 11.97 -19.62
N ILE A 367 -9.16 12.73 -18.53
CA ILE A 367 -10.24 13.40 -17.78
C ILE A 367 -10.91 14.49 -18.62
N ASP A 368 -10.13 15.27 -19.37
CA ASP A 368 -10.60 16.39 -20.18
C ASP A 368 -11.64 15.98 -21.23
N ARG A 369 -11.64 14.74 -21.66
CA ARG A 369 -12.67 14.20 -22.58
C ARG A 369 -14.07 14.13 -21.98
N TYR A 370 -14.17 14.22 -20.66
CA TYR A 370 -15.41 14.07 -19.91
C TYR A 370 -15.91 15.38 -19.29
N LEU A 371 -15.17 16.49 -19.45
CA LEU A 371 -15.47 17.78 -18.81
C LEU A 371 -15.67 18.89 -19.84
N LEU A 372 -16.55 19.83 -19.55
CA LEU A 372 -16.68 21.09 -20.26
C LEU A 372 -15.52 22.05 -19.94
N ALA A 373 -15.31 23.09 -20.75
CA ALA A 373 -14.15 23.98 -20.67
C ALA A 373 -13.97 24.63 -19.28
N ASP A 374 -15.03 25.15 -18.70
CA ASP A 374 -14.95 25.83 -17.40
C ASP A 374 -14.60 24.86 -16.28
N THR A 375 -15.19 23.67 -16.29
CA THR A 375 -14.91 22.62 -15.29
C THR A 375 -13.48 22.07 -15.45
N ARG A 376 -12.94 22.01 -16.68
CA ARG A 376 -11.52 21.67 -16.89
C ARG A 376 -10.59 22.70 -16.24
N ALA A 377 -10.89 23.99 -16.43
CA ALA A 377 -10.10 25.07 -15.83
C ALA A 377 -10.12 24.98 -14.29
N GLU A 378 -11.30 24.76 -13.71
CA GLU A 378 -11.44 24.54 -12.26
C GLU A 378 -10.66 23.32 -11.80
N PHE A 379 -10.78 22.20 -12.49
CA PHE A 379 -10.03 20.97 -12.20
C PHE A 379 -8.51 21.21 -12.18
N ARG A 380 -7.99 21.93 -13.20
CA ARG A 380 -6.56 22.27 -13.25
C ARG A 380 -6.15 23.11 -12.02
N ARG A 381 -6.93 24.12 -11.68
CA ARG A 381 -6.68 24.96 -10.50
C ARG A 381 -6.64 24.13 -9.20
N ILE A 382 -7.57 23.18 -9.03
CA ILE A 382 -7.63 22.32 -7.85
C ILE A 382 -6.38 21.43 -7.75
N VAL A 383 -5.94 20.83 -8.86
CA VAL A 383 -4.84 19.87 -8.86
C VAL A 383 -3.47 20.54 -8.90
N GLN A 384 -3.28 21.54 -9.76
CA GLN A 384 -1.96 22.14 -10.01
C GLN A 384 -1.62 23.26 -9.01
N ASP A 385 -2.63 24.07 -8.65
CA ASP A 385 -2.42 25.23 -7.79
C ASP A 385 -2.76 24.95 -6.31
N ASN A 386 -3.04 23.71 -5.95
CA ASN A 386 -3.57 23.32 -4.64
C ASN A 386 -4.79 24.19 -4.24
N GLY A 387 -5.63 24.49 -5.23
CA GLY A 387 -6.78 25.35 -5.04
C GLY A 387 -7.77 24.78 -4.01
N ASP A 388 -8.43 25.69 -3.30
CA ASP A 388 -9.49 25.32 -2.37
C ASP A 388 -10.60 24.57 -3.08
N LEU A 389 -11.09 23.53 -2.44
CA LEU A 389 -12.22 22.74 -2.87
C LEU A 389 -13.28 22.78 -1.78
N ILE A 390 -14.48 23.27 -2.13
CA ILE A 390 -15.63 23.15 -1.26
C ILE A 390 -16.01 21.67 -1.21
N ALA A 391 -16.42 21.20 -0.03
CA ALA A 391 -16.81 19.81 0.17
C ALA A 391 -17.77 19.33 -0.94
N PRO A 392 -17.41 18.34 -1.73
CA PRO A 392 -18.24 17.88 -2.86
C PRO A 392 -19.57 17.30 -2.38
N ASP A 393 -20.58 17.34 -3.26
CA ASP A 393 -21.83 16.62 -3.02
C ASP A 393 -21.55 15.12 -2.90
N PRO A 394 -21.98 14.44 -1.81
CA PRO A 394 -21.78 13.02 -1.63
C PRO A 394 -22.73 12.13 -2.46
N ALA A 395 -23.75 12.70 -3.09
CA ALA A 395 -24.77 11.97 -3.84
C ALA A 395 -24.23 11.06 -4.97
N PRO A 396 -23.12 11.38 -5.67
CA PRO A 396 -22.52 10.46 -6.63
C PRO A 396 -22.15 9.09 -6.05
N ALA A 397 -21.72 9.07 -4.77
CA ALA A 397 -21.34 7.87 -4.06
C ALA A 397 -22.50 7.22 -3.28
N LEU A 398 -23.29 8.01 -2.57
CA LEU A 398 -24.28 7.56 -1.58
C LEU A 398 -25.74 7.69 -2.05
N GLY A 399 -26.00 8.46 -3.10
CA GLY A 399 -27.36 8.77 -3.51
C GLY A 399 -28.04 9.82 -2.61
N SER A 400 -29.36 9.84 -2.58
CA SER A 400 -30.15 10.85 -1.84
C SER A 400 -30.13 10.65 -0.31
N CYS A 401 -29.58 9.55 0.18
CA CYS A 401 -29.49 9.28 1.62
C CYS A 401 -28.41 10.10 2.35
N SER A 402 -27.73 10.99 1.66
CA SER A 402 -26.63 11.74 2.24
C SER A 402 -26.73 13.24 1.95
N ARG A 403 -26.18 14.01 2.85
CA ARG A 403 -26.05 15.46 2.72
C ARG A 403 -24.72 15.94 3.27
N VAL A 404 -24.31 17.13 2.92
CA VAL A 404 -23.15 17.81 3.48
C VAL A 404 -23.59 19.09 4.20
N SER A 405 -23.03 19.36 5.38
CA SER A 405 -23.27 20.58 6.17
C SER A 405 -21.99 21.02 6.88
N ARG A 406 -21.98 22.29 7.34
CA ARG A 406 -20.88 22.80 8.20
C ARG A 406 -21.29 22.60 9.65
N GLU A 407 -20.41 22.00 10.43
CA GLU A 407 -20.66 21.67 11.84
C GLU A 407 -19.45 21.93 12.72
N ASN A 408 -19.71 22.08 14.01
CA ASN A 408 -18.68 22.14 15.02
C ASN A 408 -18.18 20.72 15.30
N VAL A 409 -16.93 20.43 14.94
CA VAL A 409 -16.30 19.12 15.14
C VAL A 409 -14.98 19.28 15.89
N PRO A 410 -14.61 18.35 16.78
CA PRO A 410 -13.30 18.36 17.41
C PRO A 410 -12.21 18.04 16.39
N THR A 411 -11.09 18.73 16.43
CA THR A 411 -9.88 18.36 15.71
C THR A 411 -9.29 17.08 16.31
N PHE A 412 -8.61 16.28 15.47
CA PHE A 412 -7.85 15.14 15.98
C PHE A 412 -6.58 15.63 16.67
N ASP A 413 -6.42 15.30 17.93
CA ASP A 413 -5.29 15.67 18.77
C ASP A 413 -4.99 14.57 19.77
N LEU A 414 -3.81 13.97 19.66
CA LEU A 414 -3.36 12.96 20.62
C LEU A 414 -2.89 13.59 21.93
N GLY A 415 -2.50 14.86 21.93
CA GLY A 415 -1.97 15.57 23.10
C GLY A 415 -0.59 15.07 23.54
N PHE A 416 0.15 14.33 22.70
CA PHE A 416 1.53 13.91 22.93
C PHE A 416 2.23 13.51 21.63
N ASP A 417 3.57 13.43 21.66
CA ASP A 417 4.38 12.97 20.50
C ASP A 417 4.42 11.44 20.43
N LEU A 418 3.54 10.86 19.63
CA LEU A 418 3.47 9.40 19.45
C LEU A 418 4.74 8.85 18.77
N VAL A 419 5.24 9.50 17.72
CA VAL A 419 6.40 9.00 16.95
C VAL A 419 7.68 9.06 17.79
N GLY A 420 7.92 10.19 18.46
CA GLY A 420 9.03 10.32 19.40
C GLY A 420 8.95 9.31 20.54
N SER A 421 7.74 9.10 21.09
CA SER A 421 7.52 8.12 22.17
C SER A 421 7.79 6.68 21.73
N GLN A 422 7.38 6.31 20.52
CA GLN A 422 7.66 5.00 19.92
C GLN A 422 9.16 4.77 19.74
N THR A 423 9.86 5.77 19.25
CA THR A 423 11.30 5.72 18.99
C THR A 423 12.11 5.62 20.26
N ALA A 424 11.76 6.44 21.26
CA ALA A 424 12.47 6.50 22.54
C ALA A 424 12.05 5.42 23.55
N ASN A 425 10.99 4.66 23.30
CA ASN A 425 10.31 3.78 24.26
C ASN A 425 9.91 4.51 25.57
N THR A 426 9.64 5.81 25.46
CA THR A 426 9.34 6.69 26.58
C THR A 426 8.33 7.72 26.13
N VAL A 427 7.29 7.94 26.90
CA VAL A 427 6.26 8.96 26.59
C VAL A 427 6.91 10.35 26.57
N MET A 428 6.69 11.05 25.45
CA MET A 428 7.27 12.38 25.19
C MET A 428 6.21 13.35 24.66
N GLY A 429 6.46 14.65 24.84
CA GLY A 429 5.64 15.70 24.24
C GLY A 429 4.21 15.77 24.77
N VAL A 430 3.93 15.28 25.97
CA VAL A 430 2.60 15.39 26.58
C VAL A 430 2.27 16.85 26.82
N GLU A 431 1.21 17.32 26.16
CA GLU A 431 0.76 18.71 26.24
C GLU A 431 0.01 18.93 27.57
N PRO A 432 0.40 19.96 28.35
CA PRO A 432 -0.40 20.38 29.50
C PRO A 432 -1.82 20.75 29.03
N GLU A 433 -2.83 20.27 29.75
CA GLU A 433 -4.26 20.46 29.42
C GLU A 433 -4.75 19.73 28.15
N GLY A 434 -3.87 19.01 27.44
CA GLY A 434 -4.24 18.16 26.30
C GLY A 434 -4.98 16.88 26.71
N PRO A 435 -5.61 16.19 25.74
CA PRO A 435 -6.42 14.98 26.04
C PRO A 435 -5.61 13.86 26.68
N ALA A 436 -4.36 13.65 26.27
CA ALA A 436 -3.46 12.66 26.88
C ALA A 436 -3.15 12.98 28.34
N PHE A 437 -2.87 14.26 28.65
CA PHE A 437 -2.61 14.71 30.01
C PHE A 437 -3.83 14.51 30.91
N ALA A 438 -5.01 14.88 30.41
CA ALA A 438 -6.28 14.70 31.13
C ALA A 438 -6.56 13.21 31.43
N ALA A 439 -6.19 12.32 30.51
CA ALA A 439 -6.31 10.86 30.69
C ALA A 439 -5.25 10.26 31.62
N GLY A 440 -4.27 11.03 32.06
CA GLY A 440 -3.25 10.57 33.01
C GLY A 440 -1.94 10.12 32.38
N LEU A 441 -1.71 10.39 31.07
CA LEU A 441 -0.42 10.20 30.43
C LEU A 441 0.56 11.29 30.88
N ARG A 442 1.83 10.93 31.10
CA ARG A 442 2.88 11.86 31.56
C ARG A 442 4.20 11.59 30.86
N ASN A 443 4.95 12.63 30.57
CA ASN A 443 6.32 12.51 30.05
C ASN A 443 7.20 11.65 30.97
N GLY A 444 8.07 10.84 30.37
CA GLY A 444 8.98 9.97 31.10
C GLY A 444 8.42 8.60 31.47
N GLN A 445 7.11 8.34 31.31
CA GLN A 445 6.56 7.01 31.50
C GLN A 445 7.11 6.05 30.44
N GLN A 446 7.38 4.80 30.82
CA GLN A 446 7.88 3.79 29.87
C GLN A 446 6.77 3.39 28.90
N TYR A 447 6.92 3.79 27.63
CA TYR A 447 5.99 3.44 26.56
C TYR A 447 6.20 2.00 26.10
N THR A 448 5.11 1.22 25.95
CA THR A 448 5.14 -0.17 25.46
C THR A 448 4.27 -0.41 24.25
N GLY A 449 3.29 0.44 23.95
CA GLY A 449 2.45 0.31 22.77
C GLY A 449 1.35 1.35 22.68
N ALA A 450 0.71 1.44 21.53
CA ALA A 450 -0.50 2.21 21.32
C ALA A 450 -1.40 1.57 20.25
N SER A 451 -2.70 1.83 20.36
CA SER A 451 -3.67 1.66 19.28
C SER A 451 -4.31 3.02 19.02
N VAL A 452 -4.00 3.61 17.85
CA VAL A 452 -4.42 4.95 17.49
C VAL A 452 -4.99 4.95 16.08
N TYR A 453 -6.18 5.48 15.93
CA TYR A 453 -6.86 5.63 14.64
C TYR A 453 -6.73 7.09 14.18
N ASN A 454 -5.72 7.36 13.35
CA ASN A 454 -5.41 8.71 12.90
C ASN A 454 -6.60 9.43 12.25
N GLY A 455 -6.89 10.64 12.74
CA GLY A 455 -8.00 11.47 12.26
C GLY A 455 -9.38 11.10 12.81
N GLN A 456 -9.50 10.01 13.60
CA GLN A 456 -10.76 9.60 14.21
C GLN A 456 -10.88 10.15 15.63
N THR A 457 -11.76 11.12 15.81
CA THR A 457 -11.97 11.80 17.09
C THR A 457 -13.01 11.10 17.98
N ASP A 458 -13.72 10.15 17.44
CA ASP A 458 -14.80 9.37 18.03
C ASP A 458 -14.41 7.93 18.43
N ARG A 459 -13.15 7.55 18.12
CA ARG A 459 -12.56 6.27 18.56
C ARG A 459 -11.52 6.50 19.64
N LEU A 460 -11.53 5.61 20.65
CA LEU A 460 -10.55 5.66 21.72
C LEU A 460 -9.13 5.42 21.19
N ALA A 461 -8.22 6.31 21.55
CA ALA A 461 -6.80 6.03 21.53
C ALA A 461 -6.45 5.25 22.80
N THR A 462 -5.74 4.13 22.62
CA THR A 462 -5.25 3.31 23.74
C THR A 462 -3.74 3.40 23.77
N ILE A 463 -3.18 3.91 24.88
CA ILE A 463 -1.73 4.00 25.08
C ILE A 463 -1.34 3.02 26.17
N THR A 464 -0.37 2.16 25.92
CA THR A 464 0.12 1.19 26.89
C THR A 464 1.46 1.66 27.45
N ILE A 465 1.53 1.72 28.78
CA ILE A 465 2.73 2.10 29.52
C ILE A 465 3.07 1.01 30.54
N ARG A 466 4.35 0.88 30.88
CA ARG A 466 4.81 -0.01 31.96
C ARG A 466 4.47 0.59 33.33
N GLY A 467 3.71 -0.11 34.11
CA GLY A 467 3.45 0.21 35.52
C GLY A 467 4.12 -0.79 36.47
N ASP A 468 4.06 -0.54 37.76
CA ASP A 468 4.68 -1.39 38.82
C ASP A 468 4.15 -2.83 38.85
N ALA A 469 2.87 -3.01 38.49
CA ALA A 469 2.19 -4.31 38.45
C ALA A 469 2.08 -4.92 37.04
N GLY A 470 2.77 -4.40 36.07
CA GLY A 470 2.68 -4.80 34.65
C GLY A 470 2.21 -3.67 33.73
N ASP A 471 1.83 -4.01 32.52
CA ASP A 471 1.39 -3.02 31.54
C ASP A 471 0.02 -2.44 31.90
N ARG A 472 -0.08 -1.11 31.88
CA ARG A 472 -1.30 -0.35 32.10
C ARG A 472 -1.75 0.34 30.81
N ARG A 473 -3.03 0.24 30.49
CA ARG A 473 -3.67 0.93 29.36
C ARG A 473 -4.29 2.25 29.83
N ILE A 474 -4.07 3.29 29.05
CA ILE A 474 -4.70 4.61 29.20
C ILE A 474 -5.53 4.83 27.94
N GLU A 475 -6.83 5.03 28.11
CA GLU A 475 -7.78 5.17 27.01
C GLU A 475 -8.47 6.52 27.06
N TYR A 476 -8.55 7.20 25.92
CA TYR A 476 -9.22 8.50 25.81
C TYR A 476 -9.60 8.80 24.35
N LEU A 477 -10.55 9.72 24.17
CA LEU A 477 -10.86 10.25 22.85
C LEU A 477 -9.82 11.31 22.46
N PRO A 478 -9.17 11.19 21.29
CA PRO A 478 -8.14 12.12 20.85
C PRO A 478 -8.78 13.39 20.26
N GLN A 479 -9.42 14.17 21.13
CA GLN A 479 -10.18 15.37 20.77
C GLN A 479 -9.46 16.63 21.20
N GLY A 480 -9.09 17.44 20.22
CA GLY A 480 -8.53 18.77 20.40
C GLY A 480 -9.60 19.87 20.40
N LYS A 481 -9.24 21.06 19.89
CA LYS A 481 -10.15 22.19 19.78
C LYS A 481 -11.29 21.93 18.80
N THR A 482 -12.47 22.48 19.11
CA THR A 482 -13.61 22.42 18.19
C THR A 482 -13.44 23.49 17.09
N VAL A 483 -13.64 23.05 15.84
CA VAL A 483 -13.60 23.87 14.63
C VAL A 483 -14.85 23.70 13.80
N VAL A 484 -15.17 24.69 12.95
CA VAL A 484 -16.31 24.59 12.03
C VAL A 484 -15.83 24.00 10.71
N GLU A 485 -16.23 22.77 10.42
CA GLU A 485 -15.83 22.06 9.21
C GLU A 485 -17.00 21.43 8.47
N TRP A 486 -16.74 21.04 7.22
CA TRP A 486 -17.72 20.30 6.42
C TRP A 486 -17.81 18.85 6.92
N GLN A 487 -19.08 18.37 7.05
CA GLN A 487 -19.37 16.98 7.42
C GLN A 487 -20.43 16.39 6.51
N TYR A 488 -20.27 15.12 6.15
CA TYR A 488 -21.29 14.30 5.50
C TYR A 488 -22.14 13.61 6.53
N HIS A 489 -23.44 13.51 6.25
CA HIS A 489 -24.41 12.89 7.13
C HIS A 489 -25.34 11.96 6.34
N LEU A 490 -25.80 10.90 7.00
CA LEU A 490 -26.89 10.10 6.53
C LEU A 490 -28.22 10.78 6.86
N VAL A 491 -29.15 10.78 5.90
CA VAL A 491 -30.50 11.30 6.08
C VAL A 491 -31.39 10.16 6.55
N GLN A 492 -31.97 10.29 7.76
CA GLN A 492 -32.84 9.28 8.32
C GLN A 492 -34.03 8.98 7.43
N GLY A 493 -34.36 7.71 7.26
CA GLY A 493 -35.55 7.26 6.49
C GLY A 493 -35.38 7.30 4.98
N GLN A 494 -34.21 7.71 4.46
CA GLN A 494 -33.90 7.59 3.04
C GLN A 494 -33.01 6.38 2.77
N PRO A 495 -33.37 5.50 1.84
CA PRO A 495 -32.50 4.38 1.49
C PRO A 495 -31.26 4.89 0.78
N CYS A 496 -30.10 4.44 1.23
CA CYS A 496 -28.86 4.55 0.47
C CYS A 496 -28.87 3.54 -0.70
N ARG A 497 -28.04 3.79 -1.71
CA ARG A 497 -27.90 2.88 -2.86
C ARG A 497 -27.61 1.46 -2.46
#